data_af39881a0d29cdd0517f613e4bf051a1
#
_entry.id   af39881a0d29cdd0517f613e4bf051a1
#
_cell.length_a   1.000
_cell.length_b   1.000
_cell.length_c   1.000
_cell.angle_alpha   90.00
_cell.angle_beta   90.00
_cell.angle_gamma   90.00
#
_symmetry.space_group_name_H-M   'P 1'
#
loop_
_entity.id
_entity.type
_entity.pdbx_description
1 polymer ?
#
loop_
_entity_poly.entity_id
_entity_poly.type
_entity_poly.pdbx_seq_one_letter_code
_entity_poly.pdbx_strand_id
1 'polypeptide(L)'
;MFKRNKQYIHPELDAILTASKRKREEWFSQLNISHLNLSSALQGVLDCVRRNNNTRFIFLIGMSGAGKTNLATNALADAFTELWGNGEGSEKPFIYIAVENNDKHNFAWKNLFGDIMEEASAVPTEYIRETSETGGIIRYANNSRLTLSALRKSIKRMAKERALKVIIFDEAYYFLRFNNRDVMNTSKSFAEQIDIKLIFIGSYELLELSMLYTTQIRRTEVVPFFRYDTNNESEMEEFKVAVEKFATNWPCKSIPNFVAAVKDLADSSMGGVGQLSVILSNFLGYQLRAKSEMWTSDMFGKSLKASTLNDAMRQQIITGEAELRRKYGVKNYYCTDEGIAAIGKKLAR
;
A
#
# COMPACT_ATOMS: atom_id res chain seq x y z
N MET A 1 -16.56 -24.64 18.14
CA MET A 1 -15.45 -23.80 18.60
C MET A 1 -14.36 -23.85 17.52
N PHE A 2 -13.93 -22.70 16.97
CA PHE A 2 -12.90 -22.66 15.95
C PHE A 2 -11.56 -23.15 16.52
N LYS A 3 -10.86 -24.04 15.79
CA LYS A 3 -9.50 -24.48 16.15
C LYS A 3 -8.49 -23.72 15.30
N ARG A 4 -7.48 -23.13 15.94
CA ARG A 4 -6.40 -22.43 15.25
C ARG A 4 -5.62 -23.39 14.34
N ASN A 5 -5.40 -22.94 13.11
CA ASN A 5 -4.54 -23.66 12.17
C ASN A 5 -3.09 -23.36 12.50
N LYS A 6 -2.35 -24.39 12.96
CA LYS A 6 -0.94 -24.23 13.40
C LYS A 6 -0.02 -23.61 12.34
N GLN A 7 -0.34 -23.79 11.07
CA GLN A 7 0.44 -23.27 9.96
C GLN A 7 0.41 -21.74 9.87
N TYR A 8 -0.65 -21.10 10.37
CA TYR A 8 -0.90 -19.66 10.23
C TYR A 8 -0.73 -18.88 11.53
N ILE A 9 -0.30 -19.53 12.63
CA ILE A 9 -0.13 -18.86 13.92
C ILE A 9 1.04 -17.87 13.84
N HIS A 10 0.76 -16.60 14.18
CA HIS A 10 1.79 -15.58 14.30
C HIS A 10 2.66 -15.85 15.55
N PRO A 11 4.00 -15.72 15.47
CA PRO A 11 4.89 -16.02 16.60
C PRO A 11 4.58 -15.25 17.89
N GLU A 12 4.08 -14.04 17.77
CA GLU A 12 3.76 -13.17 18.94
C GLU A 12 2.39 -13.45 19.56
N LEU A 13 1.55 -14.31 18.96
CA LEU A 13 0.17 -14.49 19.38
C LEU A 13 0.02 -14.85 20.88
N ASP A 14 0.87 -15.74 21.39
CA ASP A 14 0.81 -16.17 22.78
C ASP A 14 1.11 -15.02 23.75
N ALA A 15 2.07 -14.16 23.42
CA ALA A 15 2.35 -12.95 24.20
C ALA A 15 1.18 -11.94 24.12
N ILE A 16 0.57 -11.81 22.93
CA ILE A 16 -0.57 -10.92 22.71
C ILE A 16 -1.82 -11.38 23.48
N LEU A 17 -2.09 -12.68 23.57
CA LEU A 17 -3.22 -13.22 24.32
C LEU A 17 -3.21 -12.84 25.81
N THR A 18 -2.04 -12.56 26.38
CA THR A 18 -1.86 -12.12 27.76
C THR A 18 -1.75 -10.60 27.91
N ALA A 19 -1.67 -9.87 26.80
CA ALA A 19 -1.51 -8.43 26.80
C ALA A 19 -2.80 -7.67 27.15
N SER A 20 -2.68 -6.36 27.38
CA SER A 20 -3.83 -5.49 27.62
C SER A 20 -4.77 -5.46 26.42
N LYS A 21 -6.06 -5.17 26.65
CA LYS A 21 -7.08 -5.07 25.58
C LYS A 21 -6.64 -4.12 24.46
N ARG A 22 -6.11 -2.95 24.84
CA ARG A 22 -5.61 -1.94 23.89
C ARG A 22 -4.47 -2.50 23.03
N LYS A 23 -3.50 -3.17 23.62
CA LYS A 23 -2.38 -3.77 22.89
C LYS A 23 -2.85 -4.88 21.93
N ARG A 24 -3.87 -5.65 22.31
CA ARG A 24 -4.48 -6.67 21.43
C ARG A 24 -5.20 -6.05 20.25
N GLU A 25 -5.94 -4.93 20.45
CA GLU A 25 -6.58 -4.17 19.34
C GLU A 25 -5.53 -3.57 18.39
N GLU A 26 -4.50 -2.90 18.93
CA GLU A 26 -3.42 -2.30 18.14
C GLU A 26 -2.67 -3.36 17.32
N TRP A 27 -2.30 -4.46 17.94
CA TRP A 27 -1.60 -5.56 17.26
C TRP A 27 -2.45 -6.17 16.14
N PHE A 28 -3.73 -6.44 16.38
CA PHE A 28 -4.60 -7.04 15.39
C PHE A 28 -4.88 -6.10 14.21
N SER A 29 -5.00 -4.80 14.45
CA SER A 29 -5.18 -3.80 13.40
C SER A 29 -3.96 -3.67 12.48
N GLN A 30 -2.78 -4.01 12.99
CA GLN A 30 -1.51 -4.00 12.25
C GLN A 30 -1.15 -5.37 11.66
N LEU A 31 -1.97 -6.39 11.91
CA LEU A 31 -1.69 -7.75 11.48
C LEU A 31 -1.64 -7.83 9.94
N ASN A 32 -0.48 -8.18 9.44
CA ASN A 32 -0.25 -8.36 8.00
C ASN A 32 -0.58 -9.79 7.60
N ILE A 33 -1.62 -9.97 6.79
CA ILE A 33 -2.05 -11.28 6.28
C ILE A 33 -1.64 -11.43 4.83
N SER A 34 -0.70 -12.34 4.58
CA SER A 34 -0.35 -12.72 3.21
C SER A 34 -1.51 -13.47 2.55
N HIS A 35 -1.88 -13.05 1.35
CA HIS A 35 -2.92 -13.69 0.54
C HIS A 35 -2.60 -13.58 -0.94
N LEU A 36 -3.23 -14.42 -1.79
CA LEU A 36 -2.86 -14.57 -3.19
C LEU A 36 -2.81 -13.25 -3.96
N ASN A 37 -3.85 -12.42 -3.87
CA ASN A 37 -3.92 -11.18 -4.62
C ASN A 37 -2.86 -10.15 -4.16
N LEU A 38 -2.51 -10.13 -2.85
CA LEU A 38 -1.42 -9.31 -2.34
C LEU A 38 -0.07 -9.79 -2.88
N SER A 39 0.17 -11.11 -2.86
CA SER A 39 1.40 -11.70 -3.39
C SER A 39 1.54 -11.47 -4.90
N SER A 40 0.43 -11.56 -5.65
CA SER A 40 0.41 -11.30 -7.10
C SER A 40 0.72 -9.83 -7.41
N ALA A 41 0.12 -8.89 -6.68
CA ALA A 41 0.38 -7.47 -6.84
C ALA A 41 1.83 -7.12 -6.47
N LEU A 42 2.34 -7.67 -5.36
CA LEU A 42 3.74 -7.51 -4.95
C LEU A 42 4.69 -7.99 -6.05
N GLN A 43 4.49 -9.21 -6.55
CA GLN A 43 5.33 -9.78 -7.61
C GLN A 43 5.26 -8.94 -8.88
N GLY A 44 4.06 -8.48 -9.28
CA GLY A 44 3.89 -7.61 -10.44
C GLY A 44 4.70 -6.31 -10.34
N VAL A 45 4.72 -5.65 -9.17
CA VAL A 45 5.54 -4.46 -8.93
C VAL A 45 7.02 -4.81 -8.96
N LEU A 46 7.43 -5.89 -8.29
CA LEU A 46 8.84 -6.33 -8.26
C LEU A 46 9.37 -6.68 -9.65
N ASP A 47 8.56 -7.33 -10.48
CA ASP A 47 8.92 -7.61 -11.87
C ASP A 47 9.16 -6.32 -12.67
N CYS A 48 8.30 -5.33 -12.50
CA CYS A 48 8.49 -4.03 -13.14
C CYS A 48 9.74 -3.29 -12.64
N VAL A 49 10.08 -3.45 -11.36
CA VAL A 49 11.26 -2.81 -10.77
C VAL A 49 12.55 -3.53 -11.15
N ARG A 50 12.56 -4.87 -11.14
CA ARG A 50 13.74 -5.72 -11.44
C ARG A 50 14.09 -5.74 -12.93
N ARG A 51 13.09 -5.65 -13.81
CA ARG A 51 13.35 -5.67 -15.24
C ARG A 51 14.30 -4.54 -15.63
N ASN A 52 15.36 -4.90 -16.30
CA ASN A 52 16.29 -3.94 -16.91
C ASN A 52 15.65 -3.31 -18.17
N ASN A 53 14.34 -3.09 -18.10
CA ASN A 53 13.55 -2.46 -19.12
C ASN A 53 13.44 -0.95 -18.82
N ASN A 54 13.03 -0.22 -19.81
CA ASN A 54 12.84 1.22 -19.71
C ASN A 54 11.60 1.63 -18.89
N THR A 55 10.95 0.73 -18.10
CA THR A 55 9.79 1.06 -17.27
C THR A 55 10.19 2.10 -16.23
N ARG A 56 9.48 3.24 -16.24
CA ARG A 56 9.72 4.37 -15.33
C ARG A 56 8.52 4.63 -14.42
N PHE A 57 7.33 4.30 -14.90
CA PHE A 57 6.07 4.57 -14.25
C PHE A 57 5.33 3.27 -14.02
N ILE A 58 4.99 3.00 -12.77
CA ILE A 58 4.28 1.80 -12.35
C ILE A 58 3.02 2.27 -11.63
N PHE A 59 1.85 1.84 -12.09
CA PHE A 59 0.57 2.15 -11.47
C PHE A 59 0.03 0.91 -10.75
N LEU A 60 -0.01 0.92 -9.43
CA LEU A 60 -0.66 -0.09 -8.62
C LEU A 60 -2.09 0.34 -8.33
N ILE A 61 -3.05 -0.30 -8.98
CA ILE A 61 -4.45 0.12 -8.97
C ILE A 61 -5.35 -0.98 -8.39
N GLY A 62 -6.19 -0.62 -7.45
CA GLY A 62 -7.18 -1.53 -6.85
C GLY A 62 -8.19 -0.79 -5.99
N MET A 63 -9.21 -1.49 -5.48
CA MET A 63 -10.27 -0.88 -4.67
C MET A 63 -9.72 -0.16 -3.45
N SER A 64 -10.42 0.88 -3.00
CA SER A 64 -10.17 1.47 -1.68
C SER A 64 -10.42 0.41 -0.61
N GLY A 65 -9.50 0.30 0.37
CA GLY A 65 -9.57 -0.76 1.38
C GLY A 65 -9.12 -2.15 0.91
N ALA A 66 -8.47 -2.29 -0.26
CA ALA A 66 -7.85 -3.57 -0.66
C ALA A 66 -6.62 -3.94 0.17
N GLY A 67 -5.97 -2.97 0.82
CA GLY A 67 -4.70 -3.16 1.54
C GLY A 67 -3.48 -2.61 0.78
N LYS A 68 -3.67 -1.69 -0.17
CA LYS A 68 -2.59 -1.11 -0.98
C LYS A 68 -1.52 -0.40 -0.15
N THR A 69 -1.94 0.40 0.84
CA THR A 69 -1.01 1.06 1.77
C THR A 69 -0.20 0.06 2.57
N ASN A 70 -0.84 -1.02 3.04
CA ASN A 70 -0.15 -2.12 3.72
C ASN A 70 0.87 -2.82 2.79
N LEU A 71 0.49 -3.07 1.54
CA LEU A 71 1.43 -3.58 0.52
C LEU A 71 2.64 -2.65 0.36
N ALA A 72 2.41 -1.34 0.31
CA ALA A 72 3.48 -0.35 0.09
C ALA A 72 4.43 -0.23 1.29
N THR A 73 3.87 -0.09 2.50
CA THR A 73 4.65 0.20 3.71
C THR A 73 5.31 -1.04 4.33
N ASN A 74 4.79 -2.23 4.06
CA ASN A 74 5.30 -3.48 4.61
C ASN A 74 5.91 -4.35 3.50
N ALA A 75 5.09 -5.00 2.66
CA ALA A 75 5.57 -6.02 1.75
C ALA A 75 6.56 -5.49 0.68
N LEU A 76 6.31 -4.30 0.09
CA LEU A 76 7.27 -3.67 -0.84
C LEU A 76 8.51 -3.15 -0.12
N ALA A 77 8.36 -2.58 1.09
CA ALA A 77 9.48 -2.11 1.87
C ALA A 77 10.43 -3.25 2.23
N ASP A 78 9.89 -4.39 2.70
CA ASP A 78 10.67 -5.60 3.00
C ASP A 78 11.36 -6.14 1.75
N ALA A 79 10.62 -6.25 0.63
CA ALA A 79 11.16 -6.76 -0.61
C ALA A 79 12.24 -5.84 -1.22
N PHE A 80 12.10 -4.53 -1.11
CA PHE A 80 13.12 -3.57 -1.56
C PHE A 80 14.35 -3.58 -0.65
N THR A 81 14.13 -3.76 0.66
CA THR A 81 15.21 -3.97 1.61
C THR A 81 15.99 -5.27 1.29
N GLU A 82 15.30 -6.34 0.93
CA GLU A 82 15.97 -7.59 0.51
C GLU A 82 16.73 -7.40 -0.81
N LEU A 83 16.19 -6.64 -1.77
CA LEU A 83 16.81 -6.42 -3.08
C LEU A 83 18.05 -5.53 -3.03
N TRP A 84 18.05 -4.51 -2.18
CA TRP A 84 19.05 -3.45 -2.19
C TRP A 84 19.76 -3.27 -0.85
N GLY A 85 19.40 -4.05 0.18
CA GLY A 85 19.86 -3.88 1.54
C GLY A 85 19.11 -2.75 2.28
N ASN A 86 19.36 -2.66 3.58
CA ASN A 86 18.84 -1.58 4.42
C ASN A 86 19.54 -0.23 4.15
N GLY A 87 20.37 -0.16 3.11
CA GLY A 87 21.30 0.92 2.87
C GLY A 87 22.49 0.88 3.84
N GLU A 88 23.69 0.69 3.33
CA GLU A 88 24.88 0.85 4.16
C GLU A 88 25.11 2.35 4.39
N GLY A 89 25.13 2.77 5.66
CA GLY A 89 25.42 4.15 6.04
C GLY A 89 24.33 5.15 5.66
N SER A 90 24.50 5.89 4.58
CA SER A 90 23.60 6.97 4.16
C SER A 90 22.66 6.61 3.01
N GLU A 91 22.72 5.39 2.49
CA GLU A 91 21.89 4.96 1.36
C GLU A 91 20.41 4.81 1.74
N LYS A 92 19.53 5.24 0.86
CA LYS A 92 18.08 5.07 0.99
C LYS A 92 17.50 4.77 -0.40
N PRO A 93 17.49 3.48 -0.81
CA PRO A 93 17.18 3.10 -2.19
C PRO A 93 15.72 3.29 -2.57
N PHE A 94 14.82 3.41 -1.61
CA PHE A 94 13.42 3.73 -1.85
C PHE A 94 12.87 4.67 -0.76
N ILE A 95 11.83 5.43 -1.12
CA ILE A 95 11.07 6.28 -0.20
C ILE A 95 9.58 6.14 -0.49
N TYR A 96 8.78 6.35 0.55
CA TYR A 96 7.32 6.32 0.51
C TYR A 96 6.77 7.71 0.87
N ILE A 97 5.87 8.21 0.04
CA ILE A 97 5.22 9.51 0.20
C ILE A 97 3.70 9.30 0.11
N ALA A 98 2.97 9.62 1.16
CA ALA A 98 1.53 9.80 1.07
C ALA A 98 1.26 11.18 0.45
N VAL A 99 0.64 11.21 -0.72
CA VAL A 99 0.36 12.46 -1.43
C VAL A 99 -0.76 13.20 -0.73
N GLU A 100 -0.46 14.39 -0.24
CA GLU A 100 -1.45 15.21 0.47
C GLU A 100 -2.40 15.96 -0.47
N ASN A 101 -3.62 16.16 0.01
CA ASN A 101 -4.59 17.01 -0.66
C ASN A 101 -4.15 18.48 -0.52
N ASN A 102 -3.94 19.13 -1.65
CA ASN A 102 -3.67 20.57 -1.69
C ASN A 102 -4.94 21.32 -2.09
N ASP A 103 -5.43 22.21 -1.24
CA ASP A 103 -6.59 23.09 -1.50
C ASP A 103 -6.34 24.19 -2.54
N LYS A 104 -5.20 24.16 -3.24
CA LYS A 104 -4.78 25.16 -4.22
C LYS A 104 -5.20 24.76 -5.63
N HIS A 105 -5.43 25.75 -6.49
CA HIS A 105 -5.78 25.56 -7.91
C HIS A 105 -4.69 24.85 -8.74
N ASN A 106 -3.43 24.88 -8.29
CA ASN A 106 -2.31 24.24 -8.96
C ASN A 106 -1.64 23.22 -8.04
N PHE A 107 -1.16 22.12 -8.61
CA PHE A 107 -0.43 21.09 -7.87
C PHE A 107 0.81 21.70 -7.19
N ALA A 108 0.93 21.48 -5.88
CA ALA A 108 2.02 22.07 -5.09
C ALA A 108 3.30 21.25 -5.21
N TRP A 109 3.91 21.24 -6.40
CA TRP A 109 5.19 20.58 -6.65
C TRP A 109 6.27 20.91 -5.62
N LYS A 110 6.23 22.13 -5.08
CA LYS A 110 7.20 22.58 -4.10
C LYS A 110 7.06 21.82 -2.79
N ASN A 111 5.83 21.57 -2.34
CA ASN A 111 5.56 20.80 -1.14
C ASN A 111 5.99 19.34 -1.37
N LEU A 112 5.52 18.71 -2.45
CA LEU A 112 5.89 17.33 -2.78
C LEU A 112 7.42 17.12 -2.87
N PHE A 113 8.15 18.08 -3.45
CA PHE A 113 9.60 18.02 -3.49
C PHE A 113 10.25 18.25 -2.11
N GLY A 114 9.59 19.04 -1.26
CA GLY A 114 9.96 19.16 0.17
C GLY A 114 9.84 17.83 0.88
N ASP A 115 8.68 17.17 0.75
CA ASP A 115 8.41 15.87 1.38
C ASP A 115 9.37 14.78 0.90
N ILE A 116 9.71 14.77 -0.41
CA ILE A 116 10.74 13.88 -0.97
C ILE A 116 12.10 14.12 -0.30
N MET A 117 12.50 15.37 -0.11
CA MET A 117 13.76 15.72 0.54
C MET A 117 13.78 15.29 2.00
N GLU A 118 12.69 15.53 2.71
CA GLU A 118 12.51 15.17 4.11
C GLU A 118 12.58 13.66 4.30
N GLU A 119 11.79 12.93 3.55
CA GLU A 119 11.76 11.48 3.65
C GLU A 119 13.09 10.85 3.27
N ALA A 120 13.78 11.39 2.29
CA ALA A 120 15.08 10.86 1.84
C ALA A 120 16.25 11.24 2.75
N SER A 121 16.20 12.37 3.42
CA SER A 121 17.34 12.88 4.19
C SER A 121 17.31 12.53 5.67
N ALA A 122 16.15 12.17 6.22
CA ALA A 122 15.90 11.99 7.66
C ALA A 122 16.34 13.21 8.51
N VAL A 123 16.54 14.36 7.85
CA VAL A 123 16.84 15.66 8.48
C VAL A 123 15.64 16.55 8.21
N PRO A 124 15.05 17.20 9.22
CA PRO A 124 13.94 18.12 9.02
C PRO A 124 14.30 19.16 7.94
N THR A 125 13.49 19.23 6.89
CA THR A 125 13.71 20.13 5.74
C THR A 125 13.46 21.60 6.05
N GLU A 126 13.12 21.92 7.28
CA GLU A 126 13.12 23.29 7.75
C GLU A 126 14.49 23.98 7.59
N TYR A 127 15.56 23.15 7.45
CA TYR A 127 16.93 23.61 7.42
C TYR A 127 17.72 22.96 6.27
N ILE A 128 17.68 23.54 5.09
CA ILE A 128 18.65 23.19 4.03
C ILE A 128 19.93 24.00 4.26
N ARG A 129 21.03 23.29 4.38
CA ARG A 129 22.35 23.87 4.61
C ARG A 129 22.86 24.50 3.31
N GLU A 130 22.90 25.82 3.22
CA GLU A 130 23.67 26.51 2.18
C GLU A 130 25.12 26.64 2.64
N THR A 131 26.03 25.93 1.98
CA THR A 131 27.46 26.15 2.13
C THR A 131 27.86 27.28 1.17
N SER A 132 28.28 28.41 1.69
CA SER A 132 28.98 29.41 0.88
C SER A 132 30.39 28.91 0.56
N GLU A 133 30.86 29.09 -0.68
CA GLU A 133 32.21 28.68 -1.13
C GLU A 133 33.35 29.37 -0.35
N THR A 134 33.06 30.30 0.55
CA THR A 134 34.03 31.13 1.27
C THR A 134 34.17 30.78 2.76
N GLY A 135 33.77 29.57 3.19
CA GLY A 135 34.12 29.08 4.57
C GLY A 135 33.45 29.84 5.70
N GLY A 136 32.45 30.65 5.45
CA GLY A 136 31.74 31.42 6.47
C GLY A 136 30.33 30.91 6.72
N ILE A 137 29.91 31.04 7.93
CA ILE A 137 28.62 30.86 8.57
C ILE A 137 27.58 30.02 7.77
N ILE A 138 27.33 28.82 8.26
CA ILE A 138 26.22 27.97 7.82
C ILE A 138 24.88 28.68 8.11
N ARG A 139 24.23 29.18 7.07
CA ARG A 139 22.85 29.66 7.18
C ARG A 139 21.90 28.53 6.81
N TYR A 140 21.00 28.23 7.70
CA TYR A 140 19.89 27.31 7.44
C TYR A 140 18.81 28.10 6.68
N ALA A 141 18.57 27.74 5.42
CA ALA A 141 17.49 28.33 4.64
C ALA A 141 16.22 27.51 4.85
N ASN A 142 15.13 28.18 5.24
CA ASN A 142 13.80 27.56 5.28
C ASN A 142 13.40 27.18 3.85
N ASN A 143 12.84 25.99 3.66
CA ASN A 143 12.32 25.46 2.38
C ASN A 143 11.40 26.44 1.65
N SER A 144 10.70 27.31 2.39
CA SER A 144 9.82 28.34 1.84
C SER A 144 10.53 29.31 0.88
N ARG A 145 11.84 29.48 0.99
CA ARG A 145 12.67 30.39 0.17
C ARG A 145 13.27 29.74 -1.06
N LEU A 146 13.30 28.40 -1.14
CA LEU A 146 13.89 27.70 -2.29
C LEU A 146 12.98 27.81 -3.52
N THR A 147 13.57 28.04 -4.67
CA THR A 147 12.87 27.93 -5.94
C THR A 147 12.62 26.46 -6.29
N LEU A 148 11.61 26.19 -7.11
CA LEU A 148 11.32 24.85 -7.62
C LEU A 148 12.54 24.23 -8.35
N SER A 149 13.27 25.06 -9.08
CA SER A 149 14.51 24.64 -9.78
C SER A 149 15.61 24.25 -8.81
N ALA A 150 15.79 24.99 -7.71
CA ALA A 150 16.78 24.68 -6.69
C ALA A 150 16.43 23.36 -5.97
N LEU A 151 15.16 23.15 -5.64
CA LEU A 151 14.69 21.89 -5.05
C LEU A 151 14.96 20.70 -5.97
N ARG A 152 14.64 20.79 -7.26
CA ARG A 152 14.94 19.72 -8.24
C ARG A 152 16.42 19.37 -8.30
N LYS A 153 17.31 20.39 -8.31
CA LYS A 153 18.77 20.18 -8.28
C LYS A 153 19.22 19.49 -7.01
N SER A 154 18.67 19.89 -5.85
CA SER A 154 18.96 19.29 -4.56
C SER A 154 18.51 17.83 -4.51
N ILE A 155 17.29 17.53 -4.98
CA ILE A 155 16.79 16.15 -5.05
C ILE A 155 17.67 15.30 -5.99
N LYS A 156 18.07 15.82 -7.14
CA LYS A 156 18.97 15.09 -8.07
C LYS A 156 20.28 14.70 -7.40
N ARG A 157 20.88 15.61 -6.65
CA ARG A 157 22.11 15.35 -5.91
C ARG A 157 21.87 14.32 -4.79
N MET A 158 20.85 14.54 -3.98
CA MET A 158 20.45 13.66 -2.90
C MET A 158 20.16 12.24 -3.40
N ALA A 159 19.39 12.11 -4.49
CA ALA A 159 19.07 10.81 -5.06
C ALA A 159 20.32 10.02 -5.47
N LYS A 160 21.34 10.71 -5.99
CA LYS A 160 22.64 10.09 -6.32
C LYS A 160 23.41 9.70 -5.06
N GLU A 161 23.49 10.60 -4.06
CA GLU A 161 24.20 10.37 -2.80
C GLU A 161 23.56 9.26 -1.96
N ARG A 162 22.22 9.13 -2.02
CA ARG A 162 21.43 8.13 -1.29
C ARG A 162 21.18 6.85 -2.09
N ALA A 163 21.71 6.71 -3.31
CA ALA A 163 21.45 5.60 -4.22
C ALA A 163 19.94 5.33 -4.43
N LEU A 164 19.11 6.40 -4.44
CA LEU A 164 17.66 6.32 -4.58
C LEU A 164 17.28 5.70 -5.94
N LYS A 165 16.42 4.70 -5.92
CA LYS A 165 15.98 3.94 -7.11
C LYS A 165 14.48 4.04 -7.36
N VAL A 166 13.70 4.16 -6.28
CA VAL A 166 12.23 4.15 -6.34
C VAL A 166 11.63 5.21 -5.41
N ILE A 167 10.62 5.92 -5.90
CA ILE A 167 9.70 6.71 -5.08
C ILE A 167 8.31 6.11 -5.21
N ILE A 168 7.68 5.81 -4.08
CA ILE A 168 6.30 5.35 -3.98
C ILE A 168 5.43 6.55 -3.61
N PHE A 169 4.43 6.84 -4.44
CA PHE A 169 3.39 7.83 -4.18
C PHE A 169 2.09 7.10 -3.86
N ASP A 170 1.69 7.08 -2.61
CA ASP A 170 0.37 6.58 -2.20
C ASP A 170 -0.68 7.69 -2.28
N GLU A 171 -1.96 7.32 -2.39
CA GLU A 171 -3.09 8.23 -2.64
C GLU A 171 -2.88 9.10 -3.90
N ALA A 172 -2.22 8.52 -4.91
CA ALA A 172 -1.80 9.24 -6.11
C ALA A 172 -2.97 9.76 -6.97
N TYR A 173 -4.23 9.45 -6.63
CA TYR A 173 -5.40 10.05 -7.28
C TYR A 173 -5.47 11.58 -7.07
N TYR A 174 -4.79 12.13 -6.05
CA TYR A 174 -4.69 13.57 -5.88
C TYR A 174 -4.01 14.29 -7.06
N PHE A 175 -3.18 13.58 -7.82
CA PHE A 175 -2.62 14.12 -9.06
C PHE A 175 -3.69 14.40 -10.14
N LEU A 176 -4.84 13.69 -10.12
CA LEU A 176 -5.93 13.87 -11.07
C LEU A 176 -6.71 15.16 -10.90
N ARG A 177 -6.62 15.80 -9.73
CA ARG A 177 -7.34 17.05 -9.43
C ARG A 177 -6.79 18.26 -10.19
N PHE A 178 -5.68 18.09 -10.91
CA PHE A 178 -4.95 19.13 -11.60
C PHE A 178 -4.85 18.83 -13.10
N ASN A 179 -4.21 19.73 -13.86
CA ASN A 179 -3.97 19.46 -15.28
C ASN A 179 -3.10 18.19 -15.45
N ASN A 180 -3.72 17.10 -15.84
CA ASN A 180 -3.08 15.79 -15.95
C ASN A 180 -1.85 15.78 -16.88
N ARG A 181 -1.84 16.61 -17.94
CA ARG A 181 -0.69 16.73 -18.86
C ARG A 181 0.51 17.40 -18.19
N ASP A 182 0.28 18.45 -17.42
CA ASP A 182 1.35 19.16 -16.73
C ASP A 182 1.95 18.29 -15.62
N VAL A 183 1.10 17.56 -14.90
CA VAL A 183 1.53 16.57 -13.91
C VAL A 183 2.37 15.49 -14.56
N MET A 184 1.90 14.92 -15.66
CA MET A 184 2.61 13.89 -16.41
C MET A 184 3.97 14.39 -16.92
N ASN A 185 4.00 15.54 -17.58
CA ASN A 185 5.24 16.11 -18.13
C ASN A 185 6.26 16.43 -17.03
N THR A 186 5.79 16.96 -15.90
CA THR A 186 6.65 17.25 -14.75
C THR A 186 7.18 15.99 -14.12
N SER A 187 6.35 14.96 -13.89
CA SER A 187 6.76 13.66 -13.35
C SER A 187 7.75 12.97 -14.30
N LYS A 188 7.50 13.00 -15.61
CA LYS A 188 8.40 12.45 -16.63
C LYS A 188 9.78 13.11 -16.58
N SER A 189 9.80 14.44 -16.66
CA SER A 189 11.05 15.21 -16.60
C SER A 189 11.80 14.94 -15.29
N PHE A 190 11.08 14.82 -14.19
CA PHE A 190 11.64 14.52 -12.88
C PHE A 190 12.27 13.12 -12.83
N ALA A 191 11.52 12.07 -13.21
CA ALA A 191 12.00 10.71 -13.22
C ALA A 191 13.21 10.47 -14.13
N GLU A 192 13.21 11.12 -15.32
CA GLU A 192 14.32 11.03 -16.29
C GLU A 192 15.58 11.73 -15.78
N GLN A 193 15.44 12.90 -15.13
CA GLN A 193 16.59 13.65 -14.62
C GLN A 193 17.31 12.96 -13.46
N ILE A 194 16.57 12.18 -12.66
CA ILE A 194 17.11 11.53 -11.45
C ILE A 194 17.44 10.06 -11.71
N ASP A 195 16.95 9.48 -12.82
CA ASP A 195 17.09 8.06 -13.19
C ASP A 195 16.46 7.09 -12.18
N ILE A 196 15.23 7.38 -11.76
CA ILE A 196 14.45 6.59 -10.81
C ILE A 196 13.16 6.06 -11.42
N LYS A 197 12.54 5.09 -10.75
CA LYS A 197 11.18 4.62 -11.03
C LYS A 197 10.19 5.28 -10.09
N LEU A 198 9.00 5.62 -10.60
CA LEU A 198 7.89 6.16 -9.81
C LEU A 198 6.77 5.12 -9.75
N ILE A 199 6.34 4.77 -8.54
CA ILE A 199 5.20 3.90 -8.29
C ILE A 199 4.04 4.76 -7.79
N PHE A 200 2.94 4.76 -8.54
CA PHE A 200 1.71 5.46 -8.19
C PHE A 200 0.69 4.44 -7.67
N ILE A 201 0.24 4.63 -6.45
CA ILE A 201 -0.71 3.74 -5.78
C ILE A 201 -2.03 4.49 -5.58
N GLY A 202 -3.15 3.84 -5.92
CA GLY A 202 -4.46 4.46 -5.69
C GLY A 202 -5.63 3.59 -6.10
N SER A 203 -6.82 4.20 -6.07
CA SER A 203 -8.07 3.57 -6.46
C SER A 203 -8.26 3.53 -7.98
N TYR A 204 -9.41 3.02 -8.44
CA TYR A 204 -9.73 2.91 -9.86
C TYR A 204 -9.70 4.24 -10.62
N GLU A 205 -9.83 5.36 -9.93
CA GLU A 205 -9.68 6.71 -10.53
C GLU A 205 -8.33 6.87 -11.22
N LEU A 206 -7.27 6.22 -10.70
CA LEU A 206 -5.94 6.22 -11.33
C LEU A 206 -5.89 5.56 -12.71
N LEU A 207 -6.93 4.82 -13.12
CA LEU A 207 -7.01 4.27 -14.48
C LEU A 207 -6.93 5.37 -15.54
N GLU A 208 -7.59 6.50 -15.31
CA GLU A 208 -7.52 7.65 -16.22
C GLU A 208 -6.09 8.16 -16.39
N LEU A 209 -5.39 8.41 -15.28
CA LEU A 209 -4.00 8.86 -15.31
C LEU A 209 -3.09 7.80 -15.95
N SER A 210 -3.27 6.53 -15.60
CA SER A 210 -2.47 5.44 -16.16
C SER A 210 -2.61 5.33 -17.68
N MET A 211 -3.82 5.57 -18.20
CA MET A 211 -4.07 5.57 -19.65
C MET A 211 -3.35 6.71 -20.34
N LEU A 212 -3.37 7.91 -19.78
CA LEU A 212 -2.64 9.06 -20.30
C LEU A 212 -1.14 8.76 -20.36
N TYR A 213 -0.57 8.20 -19.29
CA TYR A 213 0.83 7.80 -19.26
C TYR A 213 1.15 6.68 -20.26
N THR A 214 0.32 5.64 -20.34
CA THR A 214 0.52 4.51 -21.25
C THR A 214 0.50 4.95 -22.72
N THR A 215 -0.39 5.89 -23.10
CA THR A 215 -0.50 6.37 -24.48
C THR A 215 0.63 7.30 -24.88
N GLN A 216 1.16 8.10 -23.97
CA GLN A 216 2.17 9.12 -24.25
C GLN A 216 3.59 8.70 -23.83
N ILE A 217 3.72 7.78 -22.89
CA ILE A 217 4.99 7.32 -22.33
C ILE A 217 5.05 5.79 -22.46
N ARG A 218 5.79 5.29 -23.46
CA ARG A 218 5.98 3.84 -23.71
C ARG A 218 6.68 3.07 -22.57
N ARG A 219 6.87 3.70 -21.43
CA ARG A 219 7.62 3.19 -20.25
C ARG A 219 6.73 3.07 -19.03
N THR A 220 5.44 2.81 -19.25
CA THR A 220 4.42 2.73 -18.21
C THR A 220 3.86 1.32 -18.12
N GLU A 221 3.80 0.79 -16.91
CA GLU A 221 3.16 -0.49 -16.60
C GLU A 221 2.06 -0.29 -15.56
N VAL A 222 0.99 -1.08 -15.68
CA VAL A 222 -0.11 -1.10 -14.72
C VAL A 222 -0.13 -2.46 -14.05
N VAL A 223 -0.06 -2.46 -12.74
CA VAL A 223 -0.17 -3.65 -11.88
C VAL A 223 -1.52 -3.61 -11.20
N PRO A 224 -2.44 -4.51 -11.53
CA PRO A 224 -3.73 -4.57 -10.87
C PRO A 224 -3.59 -5.20 -9.48
N PHE A 225 -4.26 -4.61 -8.48
CA PHE A 225 -4.48 -5.24 -7.20
C PHE A 225 -5.96 -5.61 -7.08
N PHE A 226 -6.30 -6.78 -7.60
CA PHE A 226 -7.65 -7.27 -7.63
C PHE A 226 -8.19 -7.58 -6.24
N ARG A 227 -9.48 -7.33 -6.02
CA ARG A 227 -10.25 -7.94 -4.94
C ARG A 227 -10.64 -9.38 -5.34
N TYR A 228 -11.06 -10.17 -4.39
CA TYR A 228 -11.64 -11.48 -4.69
C TYR A 228 -13.05 -11.31 -5.26
N ASP A 229 -13.32 -11.97 -6.38
CA ASP A 229 -14.67 -12.01 -6.96
C ASP A 229 -15.55 -12.97 -6.18
N THR A 230 -16.56 -12.43 -5.50
CA THR A 230 -17.48 -13.21 -4.66
C THR A 230 -18.38 -14.16 -5.46
N ASN A 231 -18.42 -14.02 -6.78
CA ASN A 231 -19.17 -14.91 -7.68
C ASN A 231 -18.28 -16.03 -8.26
N ASN A 232 -16.98 -16.01 -8.02
CA ASN A 232 -16.04 -17.02 -8.49
C ASN A 232 -15.69 -17.96 -7.35
N GLU A 233 -16.04 -19.24 -7.48
CA GLU A 233 -15.82 -20.25 -6.43
C GLU A 233 -14.34 -20.40 -6.05
N SER A 234 -13.42 -20.39 -7.01
CA SER A 234 -11.98 -20.50 -6.75
C SER A 234 -11.47 -19.30 -5.98
N GLU A 235 -11.88 -18.07 -6.37
CA GLU A 235 -11.48 -16.85 -5.65
C GLU A 235 -12.11 -16.79 -4.24
N MET A 236 -13.30 -17.35 -4.06
CA MET A 236 -13.94 -17.47 -2.74
C MET A 236 -13.21 -18.44 -1.80
N GLU A 237 -12.67 -19.54 -2.31
CA GLU A 237 -11.82 -20.42 -1.49
C GLU A 237 -10.53 -19.72 -1.06
N GLU A 238 -9.90 -18.95 -1.93
CA GLU A 238 -8.74 -18.13 -1.58
C GLU A 238 -9.08 -17.02 -0.55
N PHE A 239 -10.22 -16.37 -0.69
CA PHE A 239 -10.71 -15.41 0.31
C PHE A 239 -10.95 -16.07 1.66
N LYS A 240 -11.50 -17.28 1.67
CA LYS A 240 -11.71 -18.08 2.88
C LYS A 240 -10.39 -18.40 3.59
N VAL A 241 -9.30 -18.66 2.86
CA VAL A 241 -7.96 -18.82 3.45
C VAL A 241 -7.52 -17.54 4.17
N ALA A 242 -7.78 -16.37 3.60
CA ALA A 242 -7.48 -15.10 4.29
C ALA A 242 -8.32 -14.94 5.57
N VAL A 243 -9.61 -15.29 5.54
CA VAL A 243 -10.50 -15.30 6.74
C VAL A 243 -9.96 -16.27 7.79
N GLU A 244 -9.51 -17.45 7.39
CA GLU A 244 -8.93 -18.46 8.31
C GLU A 244 -7.65 -17.95 8.98
N LYS A 245 -6.79 -17.25 8.25
CA LYS A 245 -5.58 -16.65 8.80
C LYS A 245 -5.90 -15.58 9.87
N PHE A 246 -6.90 -14.72 9.64
CA PHE A 246 -7.38 -13.79 10.66
C PHE A 246 -7.98 -14.52 11.87
N ALA A 247 -8.83 -15.53 11.65
CA ALA A 247 -9.42 -16.33 12.71
C ALA A 247 -8.37 -17.04 13.57
N THR A 248 -7.32 -17.57 12.93
CA THR A 248 -6.21 -18.24 13.60
C THR A 248 -5.44 -17.29 14.52
N ASN A 249 -5.28 -16.04 14.09
CA ASN A 249 -4.58 -15.01 14.84
C ASN A 249 -5.50 -14.13 15.70
N TRP A 250 -6.71 -14.59 15.97
CA TRP A 250 -7.66 -13.86 16.79
C TRP A 250 -7.16 -13.69 18.24
N PRO A 251 -7.00 -12.46 18.75
CA PRO A 251 -6.32 -12.22 20.00
C PRO A 251 -7.25 -12.34 21.23
N CYS A 252 -8.20 -13.29 21.19
CA CYS A 252 -9.07 -13.65 22.29
C CYS A 252 -9.15 -15.17 22.47
N LYS A 253 -9.47 -15.62 23.70
CA LYS A 253 -9.69 -17.05 23.98
C LYS A 253 -10.95 -17.59 23.29
N SER A 254 -12.00 -16.78 23.22
CA SER A 254 -13.24 -17.11 22.53
C SER A 254 -13.16 -16.66 21.08
N ILE A 255 -12.99 -17.60 20.16
CA ILE A 255 -12.81 -17.36 18.73
C ILE A 255 -14.12 -17.62 18.01
N PRO A 256 -14.70 -16.64 17.29
CA PRO A 256 -15.86 -16.88 16.43
C PRO A 256 -15.51 -17.80 15.25
N ASN A 257 -16.50 -18.50 14.75
CA ASN A 257 -16.31 -19.28 13.53
C ASN A 257 -16.51 -18.40 12.28
N PHE A 258 -15.51 -17.54 12.00
CA PHE A 258 -15.55 -16.65 10.84
C PHE A 258 -15.61 -17.38 9.50
N VAL A 259 -15.09 -18.61 9.44
CA VAL A 259 -15.16 -19.44 8.23
C VAL A 259 -16.59 -19.83 7.89
N ALA A 260 -17.45 -20.03 8.87
CA ALA A 260 -18.88 -20.27 8.65
C ALA A 260 -19.61 -19.03 8.12
N ALA A 261 -19.09 -17.83 8.39
CA ALA A 261 -19.65 -16.55 7.96
C ALA A 261 -18.92 -15.95 6.75
N VAL A 262 -18.15 -16.76 6.00
CA VAL A 262 -17.31 -16.27 4.91
C VAL A 262 -18.07 -15.52 3.84
N LYS A 263 -19.30 -15.92 3.54
CA LYS A 263 -20.17 -15.23 2.56
C LYS A 263 -20.53 -13.82 3.04
N ASP A 264 -21.00 -13.70 4.28
CA ASP A 264 -21.37 -12.38 4.86
C ASP A 264 -20.17 -11.44 4.92
N LEU A 265 -19.00 -11.99 5.25
CA LEU A 265 -17.74 -11.23 5.27
C LEU A 265 -17.31 -10.81 3.85
N ALA A 266 -17.43 -11.70 2.87
CA ALA A 266 -17.10 -11.42 1.47
C ALA A 266 -18.02 -10.34 0.89
N ASP A 267 -19.33 -10.45 1.13
CA ASP A 267 -20.31 -9.48 0.66
C ASP A 267 -20.12 -8.10 1.32
N SER A 268 -19.84 -8.07 2.62
CA SER A 268 -19.63 -6.81 3.36
C SER A 268 -18.30 -6.14 3.00
N SER A 269 -17.26 -6.93 2.72
CA SER A 269 -15.94 -6.41 2.31
C SER A 269 -15.79 -6.23 0.80
N MET A 270 -16.79 -6.62 0.01
CA MET A 270 -16.71 -6.70 -1.45
C MET A 270 -15.52 -7.55 -1.93
N GLY A 271 -15.12 -8.57 -1.16
CA GLY A 271 -13.95 -9.40 -1.44
C GLY A 271 -12.60 -8.72 -1.20
N GLY A 272 -12.57 -7.54 -0.59
CA GLY A 272 -11.34 -6.81 -0.24
C GLY A 272 -10.79 -7.22 1.13
N VAL A 273 -9.56 -7.73 1.18
CA VAL A 273 -8.95 -8.22 2.44
C VAL A 273 -8.66 -7.08 3.42
N GLY A 274 -8.29 -5.90 2.93
CA GLY A 274 -8.12 -4.74 3.81
C GLY A 274 -9.44 -4.30 4.44
N GLN A 275 -10.55 -4.29 3.69
CA GLN A 275 -11.88 -4.02 4.23
C GLN A 275 -12.33 -5.13 5.20
N LEU A 276 -12.01 -6.39 4.92
CA LEU A 276 -12.20 -7.50 5.86
C LEU A 276 -11.48 -7.24 7.18
N SER A 277 -10.23 -6.79 7.15
CA SER A 277 -9.45 -6.42 8.34
C SER A 277 -10.16 -5.34 9.17
N VAL A 278 -10.72 -4.32 8.52
CA VAL A 278 -11.51 -3.27 9.21
C VAL A 278 -12.75 -3.84 9.89
N ILE A 279 -13.51 -4.69 9.19
CA ILE A 279 -14.71 -5.36 9.76
C ILE A 279 -14.33 -6.16 11.01
N LEU A 280 -13.27 -6.98 10.89
CA LEU A 280 -12.82 -7.85 11.98
C LEU A 280 -12.23 -7.05 13.15
N SER A 281 -11.51 -5.95 12.88
CA SER A 281 -11.00 -5.04 13.92
C SER A 281 -12.14 -4.38 14.71
N ASN A 282 -13.19 -3.92 14.02
CA ASN A 282 -14.39 -3.38 14.67
C ASN A 282 -15.07 -4.43 15.55
N PHE A 283 -15.19 -5.66 15.05
CA PHE A 283 -15.76 -6.77 15.81
C PHE A 283 -14.92 -7.10 17.04
N LEU A 284 -13.60 -7.15 16.92
CA LEU A 284 -12.68 -7.35 18.04
C LEU A 284 -12.89 -6.27 19.12
N GLY A 285 -13.01 -5.01 18.70
CA GLY A 285 -13.26 -3.90 19.62
C GLY A 285 -14.57 -4.08 20.40
N TYR A 286 -15.65 -4.55 19.77
CA TYR A 286 -16.88 -4.89 20.49
C TYR A 286 -16.68 -6.04 21.47
N GLN A 287 -15.99 -7.11 21.06
CA GLN A 287 -15.72 -8.27 21.92
C GLN A 287 -14.86 -7.91 23.13
N LEU A 288 -13.78 -7.15 22.94
CA LEU A 288 -12.89 -6.75 24.04
C LEU A 288 -13.53 -5.80 25.04
N ARG A 289 -14.52 -4.99 24.62
CA ARG A 289 -15.29 -4.12 25.54
C ARG A 289 -16.31 -4.89 26.35
N ALA A 290 -16.73 -6.07 25.92
CA ALA A 290 -17.62 -6.92 26.70
C ALA A 290 -16.94 -7.38 28.00
N LYS A 291 -17.72 -7.48 29.11
CA LYS A 291 -17.18 -7.84 30.42
C LYS A 291 -16.52 -9.22 30.43
N SER A 292 -17.10 -10.18 29.73
CA SER A 292 -16.61 -11.56 29.63
C SER A 292 -15.67 -11.84 28.48
N GLU A 293 -15.42 -10.84 27.61
CA GLU A 293 -14.73 -11.01 26.31
C GLU A 293 -15.34 -12.13 25.43
N MET A 294 -16.62 -12.43 25.66
CA MET A 294 -17.37 -13.37 24.83
C MET A 294 -18.00 -12.62 23.67
N TRP A 295 -17.94 -13.22 22.50
CA TRP A 295 -18.58 -12.67 21.30
C TRP A 295 -20.08 -13.02 21.26
N THR A 296 -20.86 -12.20 20.56
CA THR A 296 -22.28 -12.44 20.29
C THR A 296 -22.59 -12.16 18.82
N SER A 297 -23.66 -12.77 18.30
CA SER A 297 -24.11 -12.52 16.92
C SER A 297 -24.51 -11.06 16.70
N ASP A 298 -25.02 -10.36 17.73
CA ASP A 298 -25.35 -8.93 17.65
C ASP A 298 -24.09 -8.07 17.42
N MET A 299 -22.97 -8.39 18.10
CA MET A 299 -21.69 -7.70 17.88
C MET A 299 -21.20 -7.90 16.44
N PHE A 300 -21.34 -9.11 15.91
CA PHE A 300 -20.98 -9.41 14.53
C PHE A 300 -21.85 -8.61 13.55
N GLY A 301 -23.17 -8.64 13.72
CA GLY A 301 -24.08 -7.85 12.89
C GLY A 301 -23.81 -6.34 12.95
N LYS A 302 -23.43 -5.81 14.12
CA LYS A 302 -23.00 -4.40 14.25
C LYS A 302 -21.73 -4.09 13.51
N SER A 303 -20.74 -4.99 13.53
CA SER A 303 -19.46 -4.79 12.81
C SER A 303 -19.66 -4.78 11.28
N LEU A 304 -20.50 -5.67 10.76
CA LEU A 304 -20.88 -5.68 9.34
C LEU A 304 -21.56 -4.38 8.94
N LYS A 305 -22.54 -3.91 9.70
CA LYS A 305 -23.27 -2.66 9.42
C LYS A 305 -22.38 -1.42 9.50
N ALA A 306 -21.53 -1.33 10.51
CA ALA A 306 -20.61 -0.20 10.69
C ALA A 306 -19.60 -0.06 9.53
N SER A 307 -19.32 -1.16 8.85
CA SER A 307 -18.36 -1.22 7.73
C SER A 307 -19.03 -1.33 6.36
N THR A 308 -20.37 -1.23 6.30
CA THR A 308 -21.10 -1.34 5.03
C THR A 308 -20.78 -0.16 4.13
N LEU A 309 -20.26 -0.47 2.95
CA LEU A 309 -20.06 0.49 1.87
C LEU A 309 -21.42 0.97 1.35
N ASN A 310 -21.56 2.27 1.09
CA ASN A 310 -22.78 2.79 0.48
C ASN A 310 -22.91 2.35 -0.98
N ASP A 311 -24.10 2.44 -1.56
CA ASP A 311 -24.38 1.95 -2.91
C ASP A 311 -23.51 2.63 -3.97
N ALA A 312 -23.19 3.90 -3.83
CA ALA A 312 -22.32 4.62 -4.75
C ALA A 312 -20.89 4.04 -4.75
N MET A 313 -20.35 3.75 -3.56
CA MET A 313 -19.02 3.12 -3.44
C MET A 313 -19.03 1.69 -4.01
N ARG A 314 -20.11 0.93 -3.78
CA ARG A 314 -20.26 -0.41 -4.35
C ARG A 314 -20.27 -0.37 -5.88
N GLN A 315 -21.00 0.56 -6.46
CA GLN A 315 -21.05 0.74 -7.92
C GLN A 315 -19.69 1.18 -8.48
N GLN A 316 -19.00 2.08 -7.81
CA GLN A 316 -17.65 2.50 -8.21
C GLN A 316 -16.68 1.31 -8.19
N ILE A 317 -16.73 0.45 -7.17
CA ILE A 317 -15.89 -0.75 -7.06
C ILE A 317 -16.23 -1.73 -8.21
N ILE A 318 -17.51 -2.03 -8.43
CA ILE A 318 -17.92 -2.96 -9.47
C ILE A 318 -17.48 -2.46 -10.86
N THR A 319 -17.75 -1.19 -11.16
CA THR A 319 -17.40 -0.60 -12.47
C THR A 319 -15.90 -0.51 -12.67
N GLY A 320 -15.18 -0.03 -11.65
CA GLY A 320 -13.73 0.11 -11.72
C GLY A 320 -13.01 -1.23 -11.81
N GLU A 321 -13.46 -2.24 -11.06
CA GLU A 321 -12.92 -3.59 -11.15
C GLU A 321 -13.17 -4.23 -12.52
N ALA A 322 -14.38 -4.09 -13.05
CA ALA A 322 -14.71 -4.60 -14.38
C ALA A 322 -13.82 -3.97 -15.47
N GLU A 323 -13.56 -2.66 -15.38
CA GLU A 323 -12.66 -1.97 -16.30
C GLU A 323 -11.22 -2.43 -16.15
N LEU A 324 -10.74 -2.57 -14.90
CA LEU A 324 -9.40 -3.04 -14.59
C LEU A 324 -9.19 -4.47 -15.11
N ARG A 325 -10.15 -5.39 -14.84
CA ARG A 325 -10.10 -6.78 -15.34
C ARG A 325 -10.16 -6.84 -16.87
N ARG A 326 -11.00 -6.03 -17.51
CA ARG A 326 -11.11 -5.96 -18.98
C ARG A 326 -9.80 -5.55 -19.63
N LYS A 327 -9.07 -4.60 -19.04
CA LYS A 327 -7.82 -4.06 -19.61
C LYS A 327 -6.59 -4.87 -19.26
N TYR A 328 -6.53 -5.41 -18.05
CA TYR A 328 -5.31 -5.98 -17.47
C TYR A 328 -5.48 -7.40 -16.91
N GLY A 329 -6.70 -7.92 -16.81
CA GLY A 329 -7.01 -9.22 -16.21
C GLY A 329 -6.49 -10.45 -16.96
N VAL A 330 -6.10 -10.30 -18.22
CA VAL A 330 -5.56 -11.42 -19.04
C VAL A 330 -4.05 -11.55 -18.93
N LYS A 331 -3.38 -10.55 -18.42
CA LYS A 331 -1.97 -10.70 -18.03
C LYS A 331 -1.92 -11.45 -16.70
N ASN A 332 -1.98 -12.78 -16.78
CA ASN A 332 -1.56 -13.62 -15.69
C ASN A 332 -0.12 -13.22 -15.35
N TYR A 333 0.06 -12.38 -14.35
CA TYR A 333 1.34 -12.28 -13.67
C TYR A 333 1.47 -13.62 -12.95
N TYR A 334 2.07 -14.60 -13.63
CA TYR A 334 2.20 -15.94 -13.13
C TYR A 334 3.08 -15.93 -11.90
N CYS A 335 2.46 -16.05 -10.74
CA CYS A 335 3.12 -16.77 -9.69
C CYS A 335 3.12 -18.23 -10.12
N THR A 336 4.26 -18.77 -10.52
CA THR A 336 4.42 -20.21 -10.52
C THR A 336 4.23 -20.71 -9.08
N ASP A 337 3.64 -21.90 -8.90
CA ASP A 337 3.44 -22.49 -7.55
C ASP A 337 4.73 -22.47 -6.72
N GLU A 338 5.89 -22.56 -7.35
CA GLU A 338 7.22 -22.42 -6.74
C GLU A 338 7.49 -20.98 -6.25
N GLY A 339 7.06 -19.95 -6.98
CA GLY A 339 7.19 -18.55 -6.58
C GLY A 339 6.29 -18.21 -5.40
N ILE A 340 5.05 -18.72 -5.36
CA ILE A 340 4.12 -18.56 -4.24
C ILE A 340 4.67 -19.27 -3.00
N ALA A 341 5.21 -20.48 -3.14
CA ALA A 341 5.81 -21.22 -2.05
C ALA A 341 7.08 -20.55 -1.49
N ALA A 342 7.88 -19.90 -2.35
CA ALA A 342 9.08 -19.17 -1.95
C ALA A 342 8.73 -17.88 -1.18
N ILE A 343 7.71 -17.12 -1.63
CA ILE A 343 7.21 -15.91 -0.96
C ILE A 343 6.52 -16.29 0.36
N GLY A 344 5.69 -17.33 0.37
CA GLY A 344 5.01 -17.80 1.58
C GLY A 344 5.97 -18.28 2.69
N LYS A 345 7.10 -18.87 2.32
CA LYS A 345 8.15 -19.25 3.28
C LYS A 345 8.95 -18.08 3.82
N LYS A 346 9.03 -16.96 3.08
CA LYS A 346 9.78 -15.76 3.48
C LYS A 346 8.92 -14.78 4.29
N LEU A 347 7.61 -14.70 4.04
CA LEU A 347 6.68 -13.89 4.83
C LEU A 347 6.23 -14.56 6.14
N ALA A 348 6.61 -15.81 6.37
CA ALA A 348 6.35 -16.56 7.60
C ALA A 348 7.56 -16.57 8.56
N ARG A 349 8.65 -15.90 8.22
CA ARG A 349 9.80 -15.63 9.08
C ARG A 349 9.80 -14.18 9.54
#